data_f1e17dd79a91171358b892bb051528db
#
_entry.id   f1e17dd79a91171358b892bb051528db
#
_cell.length_a   1.000
_cell.length_b   1.000
_cell.length_c   1.000
_cell.angle_alpha   90.00
_cell.angle_beta   90.00
_cell.angle_gamma   90.00
#
_symmetry.space_group_name_H-M   'P 1'
#
loop_
_entity.id
_entity.type
_entity.pdbx_description
1 polymer ?
#
loop_
_entity_poly.entity_id
_entity_poly.type
_entity_poly.pdbx_seq_one_letter_code
_entity_poly.pdbx_strand_id
1 'polypeptide(L)'
;MKIQDFQDNVTCGGFDNIFANIYKPQDIESQKSRYMSAVEKFTALYPNRNDIHVYSAPGRTEIGGNHTDHQHGCVIAGAVDLDVIGVAAFHDENIIRIKSEGYDEFAVSLDDLDVHIGEKGSSEIVRGIAARFKDLGVEISGFDMYTTSNVLGGSGISSSAAFETLIATAIDSYYNNNPVSYTHLTLPTIR
;
A
#
# COMPACT_ATOMS: atom_id res chain seq x y z
N MET A 1 10.96 -12.07 -0.36
CA MET A 1 11.77 -12.37 -1.58
C MET A 1 13.03 -11.52 -1.55
N LYS A 2 14.20 -12.05 -1.93
CA LYS A 2 15.41 -11.22 -2.02
C LYS A 2 15.29 -10.17 -3.14
N ILE A 3 15.92 -9.01 -2.94
CA ILE A 3 15.92 -7.92 -3.93
C ILE A 3 16.43 -8.42 -5.29
N GLN A 4 17.53 -9.16 -5.31
CA GLN A 4 18.10 -9.69 -6.56
C GLN A 4 17.14 -10.64 -7.28
N ASP A 5 16.47 -11.53 -6.53
CA ASP A 5 15.50 -12.48 -7.10
C ASP A 5 14.30 -11.72 -7.71
N PHE A 6 13.87 -10.62 -7.09
CA PHE A 6 12.81 -9.78 -7.66
C PHE A 6 13.25 -9.16 -8.99
N GLN A 7 14.43 -8.54 -9.02
CA GLN A 7 14.98 -7.91 -10.22
C GLN A 7 15.18 -8.90 -11.37
N ASP A 8 15.71 -10.09 -11.06
CA ASP A 8 15.89 -11.16 -12.03
C ASP A 8 14.54 -11.63 -12.59
N ASN A 9 13.52 -11.84 -11.75
CA ASN A 9 12.19 -12.25 -12.19
C ASN A 9 11.50 -11.18 -13.05
N VAL A 10 11.64 -9.89 -12.73
CA VAL A 10 11.13 -8.81 -13.59
C VAL A 10 11.81 -8.83 -14.96
N THR A 11 13.13 -9.03 -14.98
CA THR A 11 13.95 -8.98 -16.21
C THR A 11 13.74 -10.21 -17.09
N CYS A 12 13.66 -11.42 -16.51
CA CYS A 12 13.51 -12.66 -17.28
C CYS A 12 12.04 -13.02 -17.61
N GLY A 13 11.08 -12.17 -17.20
CA GLY A 13 9.65 -12.38 -17.50
C GLY A 13 8.94 -13.30 -16.49
N GLY A 14 9.56 -13.62 -15.34
CA GLY A 14 8.95 -14.45 -14.31
C GLY A 14 7.65 -13.88 -13.74
N PHE A 15 7.45 -12.57 -13.82
CA PHE A 15 6.23 -11.88 -13.39
C PHE A 15 5.32 -11.41 -14.53
N ASP A 16 5.57 -11.78 -15.77
CA ASP A 16 4.81 -11.30 -16.93
C ASP A 16 3.31 -11.59 -16.81
N ASN A 17 2.95 -12.76 -16.32
CA ASN A 17 1.55 -13.11 -16.08
C ASN A 17 0.89 -12.21 -15.01
N ILE A 18 1.64 -11.80 -13.99
CA ILE A 18 1.14 -10.90 -12.95
C ILE A 18 0.91 -9.51 -13.57
N PHE A 19 1.90 -9.00 -14.30
CA PHE A 19 1.78 -7.70 -14.97
C PHE A 19 0.64 -7.67 -15.99
N ALA A 20 0.46 -8.76 -16.77
CA ALA A 20 -0.61 -8.86 -17.75
C ALA A 20 -2.01 -8.92 -17.14
N ASN A 21 -2.13 -9.36 -15.87
CA ASN A 21 -3.40 -9.34 -15.14
C ASN A 21 -3.75 -7.97 -14.54
N ILE A 22 -2.74 -7.12 -14.32
CA ILE A 22 -2.90 -5.82 -13.64
C ILE A 22 -2.93 -4.68 -14.65
N TYR A 23 -2.10 -4.75 -15.71
CA TYR A 23 -1.87 -3.64 -16.63
C TYR A 23 -2.22 -4.00 -18.07
N LYS A 24 -2.48 -2.97 -18.88
CA LYS A 24 -2.69 -3.13 -20.31
C LYS A 24 -1.40 -3.57 -21.02
N PRO A 25 -1.49 -4.38 -22.07
CA PRO A 25 -0.31 -4.91 -22.78
C PRO A 25 0.72 -3.86 -23.21
N GLN A 26 0.26 -2.68 -23.63
CA GLN A 26 1.13 -1.59 -24.08
C GLN A 26 1.89 -0.91 -22.94
N ASP A 27 1.44 -1.08 -21.68
CA ASP A 27 1.99 -0.39 -20.52
C ASP A 27 2.94 -1.29 -19.70
N ILE A 28 2.99 -2.61 -19.98
CA ILE A 28 3.74 -3.59 -19.18
C ILE A 28 5.21 -3.19 -19.02
N GLU A 29 5.91 -2.83 -20.08
CA GLU A 29 7.33 -2.51 -20.01
C GLU A 29 7.60 -1.22 -19.22
N SER A 30 6.73 -0.23 -19.32
CA SER A 30 6.82 0.98 -18.50
C SER A 30 6.56 0.69 -17.02
N GLN A 31 5.63 -0.22 -16.74
CA GLN A 31 5.34 -0.64 -15.36
C GLN A 31 6.50 -1.47 -14.78
N LYS A 32 7.07 -2.42 -15.52
CA LYS A 32 8.28 -3.13 -15.08
C LYS A 32 9.40 -2.16 -14.69
N SER A 33 9.65 -1.16 -15.53
CA SER A 33 10.64 -0.11 -15.24
C SER A 33 10.30 0.67 -13.98
N ARG A 34 9.03 0.97 -13.74
CA ARG A 34 8.54 1.65 -12.53
C ARG A 34 8.75 0.82 -11.28
N TYR A 35 8.47 -0.48 -11.33
CA TYR A 35 8.71 -1.40 -10.21
C TYR A 35 10.20 -1.53 -9.91
N MET A 36 11.04 -1.66 -10.94
CA MET A 36 12.51 -1.69 -10.77
C MET A 36 13.02 -0.41 -10.11
N SER A 37 12.57 0.76 -10.58
CA SER A 37 12.93 2.05 -9.98
C SER A 37 12.47 2.16 -8.52
N ALA A 38 11.28 1.65 -8.19
CA ALA A 38 10.79 1.64 -6.81
C ALA A 38 11.69 0.78 -5.89
N VAL A 39 12.12 -0.39 -6.35
CA VAL A 39 13.05 -1.25 -5.60
C VAL A 39 14.42 -0.62 -5.45
N GLU A 40 14.95 0.05 -6.49
CA GLU A 40 16.23 0.78 -6.41
C GLU A 40 16.17 1.90 -5.38
N LYS A 41 15.10 2.71 -5.39
CA LYS A 41 14.90 3.80 -4.42
C LYS A 41 14.72 3.27 -3.00
N PHE A 42 13.98 2.19 -2.83
CA PHE A 42 13.86 1.50 -1.54
C PHE A 42 15.23 1.05 -1.03
N THR A 43 16.02 0.40 -1.88
CA THR A 43 17.36 -0.10 -1.51
C THR A 43 18.32 1.02 -1.12
N ALA A 44 18.23 2.17 -1.80
CA ALA A 44 19.04 3.34 -1.47
C ALA A 44 18.67 3.95 -0.11
N LEU A 45 17.39 3.92 0.27
CA LEU A 45 16.90 4.41 1.56
C LEU A 45 17.20 3.43 2.71
N TYR A 46 17.04 2.13 2.47
CA TYR A 46 17.12 1.08 3.47
C TYR A 46 18.13 -0.01 3.07
N PRO A 47 19.43 0.31 3.01
CA PRO A 47 20.47 -0.58 2.43
C PRO A 47 20.66 -1.90 3.20
N ASN A 48 20.21 -1.95 4.45
CA ASN A 48 20.32 -3.15 5.29
C ASN A 48 19.10 -4.10 5.15
N ARG A 49 18.10 -3.74 4.35
CA ARG A 49 16.89 -4.52 4.11
C ARG A 49 17.01 -5.28 2.79
N ASN A 50 17.14 -6.60 2.85
CA ASN A 50 17.36 -7.45 1.68
C ASN A 50 16.16 -8.32 1.29
N ASP A 51 15.24 -8.58 2.23
CA ASP A 51 14.00 -9.29 1.97
C ASP A 51 12.88 -8.28 1.78
N ILE A 52 12.30 -8.28 0.58
CA ILE A 52 11.24 -7.35 0.22
C ILE A 52 9.93 -8.05 -0.13
N HIS A 53 8.86 -7.33 0.09
CA HIS A 53 7.51 -7.60 -0.40
C HIS A 53 7.07 -6.42 -1.25
N VAL A 54 6.43 -6.70 -2.38
CA VAL A 54 5.98 -5.65 -3.30
C VAL A 54 4.48 -5.74 -3.45
N TYR A 55 3.81 -4.62 -3.26
CA TYR A 55 2.36 -4.49 -3.25
C TYR A 55 1.91 -3.46 -4.28
N SER A 56 0.70 -3.65 -4.80
CA SER A 56 0.02 -2.68 -5.65
C SER A 56 -1.42 -2.52 -5.18
N ALA A 57 -1.88 -1.29 -5.07
CA ALA A 57 -3.26 -0.97 -4.76
C ALA A 57 -3.81 0.03 -5.78
N PRO A 58 -4.88 -0.32 -6.51
CA PRO A 58 -5.43 0.53 -7.56
C PRO A 58 -6.16 1.73 -6.99
N GLY A 59 -6.20 2.80 -7.76
CA GLY A 59 -7.19 3.86 -7.57
C GLY A 59 -8.61 3.37 -7.87
N ARG A 60 -9.60 4.16 -7.48
CA ARG A 60 -11.02 3.86 -7.66
C ARG A 60 -11.70 4.99 -8.43
N THR A 61 -12.49 4.64 -9.42
CA THR A 61 -13.48 5.55 -9.99
C THR A 61 -14.87 5.17 -9.53
N GLU A 62 -15.70 6.16 -9.25
CA GLU A 62 -17.11 5.96 -8.96
C GLU A 62 -17.92 6.14 -10.25
N ILE A 63 -18.72 5.12 -10.58
CA ILE A 63 -19.54 5.07 -11.79
C ILE A 63 -20.93 5.64 -11.50
N GLY A 64 -21.40 5.46 -10.27
CA GLY A 64 -22.69 5.97 -9.82
C GLY A 64 -22.86 5.89 -8.32
N GLY A 65 -23.73 6.74 -7.75
CA GLY A 65 -24.02 6.78 -6.31
C GLY A 65 -23.62 8.07 -5.60
N ASN A 66 -22.96 8.99 -6.29
CA ASN A 66 -22.65 10.34 -5.80
C ASN A 66 -21.80 10.37 -4.52
N HIS A 67 -20.87 9.44 -4.39
CA HIS A 67 -19.93 9.35 -3.27
C HIS A 67 -20.61 9.33 -1.89
N THR A 68 -21.67 8.54 -1.78
CA THR A 68 -22.50 8.42 -0.57
C THR A 68 -22.19 7.21 0.28
N ASP A 69 -21.16 6.42 -0.06
CA ASP A 69 -20.72 5.22 0.65
C ASP A 69 -20.42 5.52 2.14
N HIS A 70 -19.79 6.63 2.45
CA HIS A 70 -19.50 7.07 3.82
C HIS A 70 -20.76 7.53 4.61
N GLN A 71 -21.91 7.64 3.97
CA GLN A 71 -23.21 8.04 4.54
C GLN A 71 -24.24 6.91 4.47
N HIS A 72 -23.80 5.65 4.39
CA HIS A 72 -24.65 4.46 4.19
C HIS A 72 -25.41 4.45 2.84
N GLY A 73 -24.97 5.20 1.87
CA GLY A 73 -25.47 5.15 0.51
C GLY A 73 -24.87 3.98 -0.28
N CYS A 74 -25.54 3.61 -1.37
CA CYS A 74 -25.06 2.60 -2.30
C CYS A 74 -24.30 3.26 -3.46
N VAL A 75 -23.11 2.78 -3.76
CA VAL A 75 -22.30 3.25 -4.89
C VAL A 75 -21.94 2.09 -5.81
N ILE A 76 -21.73 2.39 -7.08
CA ILE A 76 -21.09 1.51 -8.04
C ILE A 76 -19.73 2.11 -8.35
N ALA A 77 -18.67 1.39 -8.01
CA ALA A 77 -17.30 1.83 -8.23
C ALA A 77 -16.49 0.73 -8.92
N GLY A 78 -15.45 1.12 -9.62
CA GLY A 78 -14.53 0.21 -10.29
C GLY A 78 -13.08 0.61 -10.04
N ALA A 79 -12.19 -0.38 -9.94
CA ALA A 79 -10.76 -0.13 -9.93
C ALA A 79 -10.30 0.43 -11.27
N VAL A 80 -9.33 1.33 -11.24
CA VAL A 80 -8.66 1.84 -12.43
C VAL A 80 -7.27 1.20 -12.57
N ASP A 81 -6.69 1.30 -13.75
CA ASP A 81 -5.34 0.79 -14.06
C ASP A 81 -4.20 1.75 -13.64
N LEU A 82 -4.51 2.66 -12.73
CA LEU A 82 -3.55 3.53 -12.03
C LEU A 82 -3.47 3.08 -10.57
N ASP A 83 -2.27 2.90 -10.06
CA ASP A 83 -2.05 2.34 -8.73
C ASP A 83 -1.01 3.08 -7.92
N VAL A 84 -0.97 2.74 -6.64
CA VAL A 84 0.13 3.00 -5.72
C VAL A 84 0.91 1.71 -5.54
N ILE A 85 2.21 1.75 -5.79
CA ILE A 85 3.13 0.64 -5.52
C ILE A 85 3.82 0.89 -4.19
N GLY A 86 3.95 -0.17 -3.37
CA GLY A 86 4.73 -0.17 -2.14
C GLY A 86 5.78 -1.28 -2.17
N VAL A 87 7.03 -0.93 -1.89
CA VAL A 87 8.11 -1.87 -1.61
C VAL A 87 8.37 -1.85 -0.12
N ALA A 88 8.18 -2.97 0.56
CA ALA A 88 8.26 -3.07 2.02
C ALA A 88 9.26 -4.14 2.46
N ALA A 89 9.95 -3.90 3.57
CA ALA A 89 10.71 -4.89 4.31
C ALA A 89 10.26 -4.89 5.77
N PHE A 90 9.82 -6.04 6.25
CA PHE A 90 9.34 -6.22 7.62
C PHE A 90 10.49 -6.53 8.57
N HIS A 91 10.37 -6.12 9.83
CA HIS A 91 11.39 -6.26 10.88
C HIS A 91 10.75 -6.25 12.27
N ASP A 92 11.53 -6.57 13.30
CA ASP A 92 11.07 -6.71 14.69
C ASP A 92 11.10 -5.39 15.49
N GLU A 93 11.46 -4.27 14.88
CA GLU A 93 11.40 -2.95 15.54
C GLU A 93 9.92 -2.50 15.66
N ASN A 94 9.55 -1.86 16.77
CA ASN A 94 8.17 -1.36 16.99
C ASN A 94 7.93 -0.01 16.28
N ILE A 95 8.28 0.08 15.00
CA ILE A 95 8.16 1.31 14.22
C ILE A 95 7.88 1.02 12.75
N ILE A 96 6.95 1.77 12.17
CA ILE A 96 6.69 1.78 10.74
C ILE A 96 7.30 3.06 10.16
N ARG A 97 8.18 2.93 9.14
CA ARG A 97 8.74 4.08 8.41
C ARG A 97 8.27 4.03 6.97
N ILE A 98 7.75 5.14 6.49
CA ILE A 98 7.25 5.22 5.12
C ILE A 98 7.82 6.45 4.42
N LYS A 99 8.43 6.22 3.28
CA LYS A 99 8.86 7.25 2.33
C LYS A 99 8.01 7.18 1.08
N SER A 100 7.14 8.14 0.90
CA SER A 100 6.40 8.31 -0.36
C SER A 100 7.19 9.20 -1.33
N GLU A 101 7.16 8.88 -2.61
CA GLU A 101 7.84 9.67 -3.65
C GLU A 101 7.33 11.12 -3.65
N GLY A 102 8.27 12.07 -3.60
CA GLY A 102 7.93 13.51 -3.57
C GLY A 102 7.52 14.07 -2.19
N TYR A 103 7.47 13.24 -1.14
CA TYR A 103 7.13 13.65 0.23
C TYR A 103 8.25 13.30 1.20
N ASP A 104 8.28 13.94 2.36
CA ASP A 104 9.21 13.57 3.42
C ASP A 104 8.87 12.20 4.02
N GLU A 105 9.91 11.51 4.53
CA GLU A 105 9.72 10.29 5.28
C GLU A 105 9.01 10.62 6.61
N PHE A 106 8.10 9.76 7.02
CA PHE A 106 7.51 9.80 8.34
C PHE A 106 7.59 8.44 9.03
N ALA A 107 7.46 8.45 10.35
CA ALA A 107 7.49 7.25 11.17
C ALA A 107 6.30 7.22 12.13
N VAL A 108 5.78 6.01 12.37
CA VAL A 108 4.71 5.73 13.34
C VAL A 108 5.23 4.70 14.33
N SER A 109 5.26 5.06 15.63
CA SER A 109 5.57 4.12 16.69
C SER A 109 4.38 3.19 16.93
N LEU A 110 4.64 1.89 17.01
CA LEU A 110 3.62 0.90 17.39
C LEU A 110 3.35 0.86 18.90
N ASP A 111 4.18 1.54 19.70
CA ASP A 111 3.96 1.71 21.13
C ASP A 111 2.96 2.84 21.45
N ASP A 112 2.69 3.71 20.48
CA ASP A 112 1.77 4.83 20.58
C ASP A 112 0.84 4.89 19.37
N LEU A 113 -0.31 4.24 19.48
CA LEU A 113 -1.35 4.18 18.46
C LEU A 113 -2.60 4.97 18.83
N ASP A 114 -2.51 5.79 19.87
CA ASP A 114 -3.60 6.68 20.29
C ASP A 114 -3.86 7.78 19.24
N VAL A 115 -5.09 8.30 19.24
CA VAL A 115 -5.46 9.39 18.34
C VAL A 115 -4.80 10.70 18.79
N HIS A 116 -4.00 11.29 17.92
CA HIS A 116 -3.38 12.59 18.16
C HIS A 116 -4.29 13.73 17.66
N ILE A 117 -5.02 14.35 18.57
CA ILE A 117 -5.95 15.41 18.21
C ILE A 117 -5.20 16.61 17.60
N GLY A 118 -5.57 16.94 16.37
CA GLY A 118 -4.97 18.07 15.62
C GLY A 118 -3.86 17.68 14.67
N GLU A 119 -3.31 16.48 14.74
CA GLU A 119 -2.45 15.93 13.71
C GLU A 119 -3.29 15.48 12.51
N LYS A 120 -2.74 15.64 11.32
CA LYS A 120 -3.38 15.28 10.05
C LYS A 120 -2.34 14.78 9.08
N GLY A 121 -2.71 13.84 8.23
CA GLY A 121 -1.83 13.37 7.16
C GLY A 121 -1.70 11.85 7.12
N SER A 122 -0.74 11.39 6.33
CA SER A 122 -0.54 9.96 6.06
C SER A 122 -0.09 9.18 7.29
N SER A 123 0.60 9.82 8.23
CA SER A 123 1.00 9.19 9.51
C SER A 123 -0.20 8.76 10.34
N GLU A 124 -1.24 9.61 10.43
CA GLU A 124 -2.45 9.29 11.18
C GLU A 124 -3.27 8.17 10.54
N ILE A 125 -3.28 8.12 9.20
CA ILE A 125 -3.89 7.00 8.47
C ILE A 125 -3.19 5.69 8.83
N VAL A 126 -1.86 5.65 8.78
CA VAL A 126 -1.07 4.45 9.11
C VAL A 126 -1.25 4.06 10.58
N ARG A 127 -1.26 5.03 11.50
CA ARG A 127 -1.53 4.83 12.93
C ARG A 127 -2.90 4.16 13.15
N GLY A 128 -3.94 4.71 12.52
CA GLY A 128 -5.30 4.18 12.63
C GLY A 128 -5.43 2.76 12.06
N ILE A 129 -4.77 2.45 10.94
CA ILE A 129 -4.73 1.10 10.38
C ILE A 129 -4.04 0.14 11.35
N ALA A 130 -2.85 0.50 11.85
CA ALA A 130 -2.10 -0.31 12.80
C ALA A 130 -2.89 -0.57 14.09
N ALA A 131 -3.52 0.47 14.67
CA ALA A 131 -4.42 0.36 15.83
C ALA A 131 -5.53 -0.64 15.55
N ARG A 132 -6.18 -0.54 14.38
CA ARG A 132 -7.30 -1.43 14.03
C ARG A 132 -6.86 -2.90 13.90
N PHE A 133 -5.70 -3.18 13.32
CA PHE A 133 -5.17 -4.55 13.28
C PHE A 133 -4.88 -5.09 14.68
N LYS A 134 -4.30 -4.29 15.57
CA LYS A 134 -4.13 -4.68 17.00
C LYS A 134 -5.45 -4.97 17.69
N ASP A 135 -6.48 -4.14 17.49
CA ASP A 135 -7.82 -4.38 18.03
C ASP A 135 -8.45 -5.69 17.54
N LEU A 136 -8.11 -6.12 16.32
CA LEU A 136 -8.53 -7.39 15.75
C LEU A 136 -7.69 -8.58 16.25
N GLY A 137 -6.71 -8.33 17.13
CA GLY A 137 -5.86 -9.36 17.72
C GLY A 137 -4.70 -9.80 16.82
N VAL A 138 -4.36 -9.00 15.79
CA VAL A 138 -3.18 -9.27 14.95
C VAL A 138 -1.95 -8.70 15.62
N GLU A 139 -0.97 -9.56 15.90
CA GLU A 139 0.34 -9.13 16.39
C GLU A 139 1.15 -8.57 15.22
N ILE A 140 1.33 -7.26 15.21
CA ILE A 140 2.12 -6.56 14.20
C ILE A 140 3.44 -6.07 14.79
N SER A 141 4.49 -6.13 13.99
CA SER A 141 5.76 -5.43 14.22
C SER A 141 6.02 -4.43 13.11
N GLY A 142 7.19 -3.80 13.07
CA GLY A 142 7.47 -2.72 12.15
C GLY A 142 7.79 -3.16 10.72
N PHE A 143 7.78 -2.19 9.83
CA PHE A 143 8.32 -2.32 8.48
C PHE A 143 8.81 -0.97 7.95
N ASP A 144 9.76 -1.03 7.04
CA ASP A 144 10.19 0.11 6.24
C ASP A 144 9.54 0.00 4.84
N MET A 145 8.97 1.09 4.32
CA MET A 145 8.30 1.07 3.01
C MET A 145 8.65 2.30 2.18
N TYR A 146 8.91 2.09 0.90
CA TYR A 146 8.91 3.14 -0.12
C TYR A 146 7.68 3.01 -1.00
N THR A 147 7.00 4.13 -1.29
CA THR A 147 5.82 4.13 -2.17
C THR A 147 5.98 5.10 -3.35
N THR A 148 5.46 4.70 -4.51
CA THR A 148 5.31 5.56 -5.69
C THR A 148 3.90 5.40 -6.26
N SER A 149 3.32 6.48 -6.78
CA SER A 149 1.91 6.52 -7.20
C SER A 149 1.72 7.14 -8.57
N ASN A 150 0.92 6.46 -9.41
CA ASN A 150 0.31 7.05 -10.60
C ASN A 150 -1.12 7.56 -10.33
N VAL A 151 -1.65 7.31 -9.13
CA VAL A 151 -2.93 7.87 -8.65
C VAL A 151 -2.67 9.29 -8.16
N LEU A 152 -2.90 10.27 -9.01
CA LEU A 152 -2.61 11.67 -8.70
C LEU A 152 -3.53 12.19 -7.59
N GLY A 153 -2.94 12.90 -6.62
CA GLY A 153 -3.68 13.62 -5.61
C GLY A 153 -4.64 14.64 -6.24
N GLY A 154 -5.88 14.70 -5.76
CA GLY A 154 -6.88 15.64 -6.27
C GLY A 154 -7.52 15.26 -7.62
N SER A 155 -7.16 14.13 -8.22
CA SER A 155 -7.72 13.66 -9.50
C SER A 155 -9.12 13.03 -9.41
N GLY A 156 -9.66 12.89 -8.18
CA GLY A 156 -10.97 12.26 -7.96
C GLY A 156 -10.96 10.72 -8.02
N ILE A 157 -9.79 10.09 -8.20
CA ILE A 157 -9.66 8.62 -8.24
C ILE A 157 -9.16 8.01 -6.93
N SER A 158 -9.41 8.69 -5.82
CA SER A 158 -9.25 8.18 -4.44
C SER A 158 -7.81 7.77 -4.09
N SER A 159 -6.83 8.68 -4.27
CA SER A 159 -5.42 8.42 -3.92
C SER A 159 -5.22 8.04 -2.45
N SER A 160 -5.94 8.68 -1.52
CA SER A 160 -5.88 8.32 -0.08
C SER A 160 -6.34 6.90 0.17
N ALA A 161 -7.48 6.49 -0.42
CA ALA A 161 -8.01 5.14 -0.26
C ALA A 161 -7.09 4.07 -0.88
N ALA A 162 -6.42 4.38 -2.00
CA ALA A 162 -5.42 3.49 -2.58
C ALA A 162 -4.22 3.31 -1.63
N PHE A 163 -3.75 4.39 -1.01
CA PHE A 163 -2.68 4.33 -0.01
C PHE A 163 -3.11 3.54 1.24
N GLU A 164 -4.31 3.81 1.79
CA GLU A 164 -4.88 3.07 2.92
C GLU A 164 -4.96 1.57 2.62
N THR A 165 -5.48 1.22 1.45
CA THR A 165 -5.58 -0.19 0.98
C THR A 165 -4.21 -0.83 0.85
N LEU A 166 -3.21 -0.11 0.33
CA LEU A 166 -1.84 -0.60 0.21
C LEU A 166 -1.27 -0.99 1.57
N ILE A 167 -1.37 -0.09 2.56
CA ILE A 167 -0.85 -0.32 3.92
C ILE A 167 -1.60 -1.46 4.60
N ALA A 168 -2.93 -1.46 4.53
CA ALA A 168 -3.74 -2.52 5.11
C ALA A 168 -3.42 -3.89 4.49
N THR A 169 -3.26 -3.96 3.16
CA THR A 169 -2.87 -5.19 2.46
C THR A 169 -1.48 -5.66 2.87
N ALA A 170 -0.52 -4.75 3.04
CA ALA A 170 0.83 -5.10 3.46
C ALA A 170 0.81 -5.74 4.87
N ILE A 171 0.12 -5.14 5.82
CA ILE A 171 -0.02 -5.66 7.18
C ILE A 171 -0.77 -6.99 7.18
N ASP A 172 -1.92 -7.06 6.52
CA ASP A 172 -2.75 -8.26 6.48
C ASP A 172 -2.02 -9.46 5.87
N SER A 173 -1.39 -9.27 4.72
CA SER A 173 -0.69 -10.35 4.02
C SER A 173 0.53 -10.89 4.74
N TYR A 174 1.17 -10.09 5.58
CA TYR A 174 2.39 -10.48 6.28
C TYR A 174 2.12 -11.02 7.68
N TYR A 175 1.26 -10.38 8.46
CA TYR A 175 1.03 -10.71 9.86
C TYR A 175 -0.22 -11.55 10.12
N ASN A 176 -1.20 -11.48 9.23
CA ASN A 176 -2.43 -12.23 9.38
C ASN A 176 -2.36 -13.56 8.62
N ASN A 177 -2.07 -14.65 9.34
CA ASN A 177 -2.01 -16.00 8.76
C ASN A 177 -3.38 -16.55 8.31
N ASN A 178 -4.47 -15.83 8.56
CA ASN A 178 -5.78 -16.10 8.01
C ASN A 178 -6.05 -15.05 6.92
N PRO A 179 -5.99 -15.40 5.63
CA PRO A 179 -6.36 -14.47 4.58
C PRO A 179 -7.80 -14.06 4.84
N VAL A 180 -7.97 -12.83 5.31
CA VAL A 180 -9.29 -12.23 5.51
C VAL A 180 -9.94 -12.24 4.15
N SER A 181 -11.12 -12.87 4.06
CA SER A 181 -11.88 -12.82 2.82
C SER A 181 -12.07 -11.34 2.45
N TYR A 182 -11.97 -11.01 1.16
CA TYR A 182 -12.09 -9.65 0.61
C TYR A 182 -13.29 -8.83 1.14
N THR A 183 -14.26 -9.47 1.76
CA THR A 183 -15.38 -8.83 2.45
C THR A 183 -15.01 -8.04 3.71
N HIS A 184 -13.81 -8.23 4.26
CA HIS A 184 -13.33 -7.48 5.44
C HIS A 184 -12.39 -6.32 5.04
N LEU A 185 -11.93 -6.30 3.79
CA LEU A 185 -11.23 -5.17 3.16
C LEU A 185 -12.20 -4.10 2.60
N THR A 186 -13.48 -4.20 2.87
CA THR A 186 -14.29 -2.98 2.84
C THR A 186 -13.62 -2.06 3.85
N LEU A 187 -12.93 -1.04 3.32
CA LEU A 187 -12.36 0.06 4.09
C LEU A 187 -13.26 0.31 5.28
N PRO A 188 -12.73 0.33 6.51
CA PRO A 188 -13.54 0.80 7.61
C PRO A 188 -13.99 2.19 7.18
N THR A 189 -15.21 2.28 6.70
CA THR A 189 -15.86 3.55 6.47
C THR A 189 -15.69 4.27 7.79
N ILE A 190 -14.93 5.34 7.76
CA ILE A 190 -14.69 6.19 8.92
C ILE A 190 -16.07 6.50 9.51
N ARG A 191 -16.36 5.88 10.64
CA ARG A 191 -17.56 6.18 11.41
C ARG A 191 -17.31 7.36 12.29
#